data_f0ceef7500902937a52df2e161757e1f
#
_entry.id   f0ceef7500902937a52df2e161757e1f
#
_cell.length_a   1.000
_cell.length_b   1.000
_cell.length_c   1.000
_cell.angle_alpha   90.00
_cell.angle_beta   90.00
_cell.angle_gamma   90.00
#
_symmetry.space_group_name_H-M   'P 1'
#
loop_
_entity.id
_entity.type
_entity.pdbx_description
1 polymer ?
#
loop_
_entity_poly.entity_id
_entity_poly.type
_entity_poly.pdbx_seq_one_letter_code
_entity_poly.pdbx_strand_id
1 'polypeptide(L)'
;ILLLTLIIKLGLFFPMYKVYKSSAKMRILKPELDEIKERTKGDVQKAQQEQMKLYKQAGVSPLGGCLPQLIQMPILFAMFRFFPASIELRQEKLWWADDLSSYDSIFDFPNGFEIPFYGDHVSLFTLMMTCVTILFTYMNSQNSGQMVGPMKTVMYVMPIMFLGFFNNYAAALSFYYFLSTC
;
A
#
# COMPACT_ATOMS: atom_id res chain seq x y z
N ILE A 1 1.80 17.13 -9.63
CA ILE A 1 1.65 15.81 -9.00
C ILE A 1 0.75 14.91 -9.85
N LEU A 2 -0.46 15.34 -10.25
CA LEU A 2 -1.39 14.55 -11.08
C LEU A 2 -0.77 14.06 -12.38
N LEU A 3 -0.12 14.96 -13.12
CA LEU A 3 0.51 14.65 -14.40
C LEU A 3 1.70 13.69 -14.20
N LEU A 4 2.50 13.89 -13.18
CA LEU A 4 3.59 12.99 -12.79
C LEU A 4 3.07 11.59 -12.48
N THR A 5 2.00 11.49 -11.68
CA THR A 5 1.36 10.20 -11.34
C THR A 5 0.84 9.49 -12.60
N LEU A 6 0.23 10.25 -13.52
CA LEU A 6 -0.27 9.69 -14.78
C LEU A 6 0.85 9.12 -15.64
N ILE A 7 1.96 9.86 -15.80
CA ILE A 7 3.12 9.43 -16.59
C ILE A 7 3.72 8.15 -15.99
N ILE A 8 3.91 8.10 -14.68
CA ILE A 8 4.42 6.91 -13.98
C ILE A 8 3.49 5.72 -14.17
N LYS A 9 2.16 5.90 -14.01
CA LYS A 9 1.18 4.82 -14.23
C LYS A 9 1.17 4.32 -15.66
N LEU A 10 1.28 5.20 -16.64
CA LEU A 10 1.37 4.81 -18.06
C LEU A 10 2.65 4.01 -18.34
N GLY A 11 3.78 4.44 -17.81
CA GLY A 11 5.05 3.71 -17.92
C GLY A 11 5.02 2.32 -17.27
N LEU A 12 4.31 2.20 -16.15
CA LEU A 12 4.15 0.93 -15.43
C LEU A 12 3.01 0.04 -15.98
N PHE A 13 2.26 0.50 -16.97
CA PHE A 13 1.11 -0.23 -17.50
C PHE A 13 1.47 -1.67 -17.94
N PHE A 14 2.54 -1.83 -18.69
CA PHE A 14 2.96 -3.16 -19.21
C PHE A 14 3.32 -4.17 -18.10
N PRO A 15 4.21 -3.86 -17.14
CA PRO A 15 4.51 -4.79 -16.06
C PRO A 15 3.29 -5.05 -15.17
N MET A 16 2.47 -4.02 -14.89
CA MET A 16 1.29 -4.15 -14.04
C MET A 16 0.19 -4.99 -14.69
N TYR A 17 0.02 -4.93 -16.01
CA TYR A 17 -0.93 -5.77 -16.73
C TYR A 17 -0.67 -7.26 -16.50
N LYS A 18 0.59 -7.69 -16.57
CA LYS A 18 0.98 -9.09 -16.29
C LYS A 18 0.66 -9.51 -14.87
N VAL A 19 0.88 -8.61 -13.91
CA VAL A 19 0.58 -8.83 -12.49
C VAL A 19 -0.92 -8.97 -12.26
N TYR A 20 -1.74 -8.07 -12.82
CA TYR A 20 -3.20 -8.15 -12.70
C TYR A 20 -3.76 -9.42 -13.35
N LYS A 21 -3.21 -9.86 -14.48
CA LYS A 21 -3.56 -11.12 -15.11
C LYS A 21 -3.26 -12.32 -14.21
N SER A 22 -2.11 -12.33 -13.52
CA SER A 22 -1.78 -13.36 -12.52
C SER A 22 -2.72 -13.33 -11.32
N SER A 23 -3.05 -12.15 -10.82
CA SER A 23 -4.00 -11.97 -9.71
C SER A 23 -5.42 -12.43 -10.08
N ALA A 24 -5.85 -12.21 -11.33
CA ALA A 24 -7.13 -12.70 -11.81
C ALA A 24 -7.20 -14.24 -11.83
N LYS A 25 -6.10 -14.93 -12.19
CA LYS A 25 -6.01 -16.38 -12.11
C LYS A 25 -6.13 -16.90 -10.67
N MET A 26 -5.55 -16.18 -9.70
CA MET A 26 -5.66 -16.54 -8.27
C MET A 26 -7.11 -16.46 -7.76
N ARG A 27 -7.95 -15.59 -8.32
CA ARG A 27 -9.39 -15.53 -7.96
C ARG A 27 -10.13 -16.82 -8.30
N ILE A 28 -9.78 -17.47 -9.40
CA ILE A 28 -10.41 -18.74 -9.82
C ILE A 28 -10.05 -19.88 -8.86
N LEU A 29 -8.85 -19.83 -8.25
CA LEU A 29 -8.36 -20.81 -7.27
C LEU A 29 -8.93 -20.60 -5.85
N LYS A 30 -9.70 -19.54 -5.63
CA LYS A 30 -10.28 -19.23 -4.31
C LYS A 30 -11.06 -20.39 -3.69
N PRO A 31 -11.99 -21.08 -4.37
CA PRO A 31 -12.72 -22.20 -3.79
C PRO A 31 -11.79 -23.32 -3.31
N GLU A 32 -10.76 -23.69 -4.08
CA GLU A 32 -9.79 -24.71 -3.70
C GLU A 32 -8.93 -24.28 -2.49
N LEU A 33 -8.63 -22.97 -2.39
CA LEU A 33 -7.92 -22.42 -1.23
C LEU A 33 -8.78 -22.46 0.04
N ASP A 34 -10.07 -22.25 -0.08
CA ASP A 34 -11.00 -22.31 1.05
C ASP A 34 -11.18 -23.76 1.52
N GLU A 35 -11.24 -24.75 0.61
CA GLU A 35 -11.20 -26.19 0.96
C GLU A 35 -9.92 -26.58 1.71
N ILE A 36 -8.76 -26.09 1.27
CA ILE A 36 -7.48 -26.36 1.97
C ILE A 36 -7.55 -25.84 3.40
N LYS A 37 -8.11 -24.67 3.64
CA LYS A 37 -8.25 -24.10 4.99
C LYS A 37 -9.16 -24.96 5.88
N GLU A 38 -10.30 -25.39 5.36
CA GLU A 38 -11.24 -26.24 6.08
C GLU A 38 -10.61 -27.59 6.42
N ARG A 39 -9.90 -28.19 5.46
CA ARG A 39 -9.25 -29.50 5.62
C ARG A 39 -8.08 -29.47 6.61
N THR A 40 -7.33 -28.39 6.68
CA THR A 40 -6.18 -28.24 7.57
C THR A 40 -6.54 -27.86 9.01
N LYS A 41 -7.84 -27.62 9.31
CA LYS A 41 -8.40 -27.42 10.67
C LYS A 41 -7.60 -26.44 11.56
N GLY A 42 -7.03 -25.39 10.98
CA GLY A 42 -6.29 -24.36 11.72
C GLY A 42 -4.77 -24.61 11.87
N ASP A 43 -4.23 -25.69 11.31
CA ASP A 43 -2.78 -25.86 11.20
C ASP A 43 -2.23 -24.93 10.11
N VAL A 44 -1.74 -23.77 10.55
CA VAL A 44 -1.24 -22.70 9.68
C VAL A 44 -0.10 -23.16 8.79
N GLN A 45 0.80 -24.00 9.31
CA GLN A 45 1.97 -24.45 8.53
C GLN A 45 1.57 -25.40 7.40
N LYS A 46 0.69 -26.36 7.69
CA LYS A 46 0.16 -27.28 6.67
C LYS A 46 -0.67 -26.53 5.61
N ALA A 47 -1.53 -25.62 6.06
CA ALA A 47 -2.31 -24.78 5.14
C ALA A 47 -1.40 -24.00 4.18
N GLN A 48 -0.35 -23.39 4.69
CA GLN A 48 0.60 -22.62 3.88
C GLN A 48 1.39 -23.49 2.89
N GLN A 49 1.79 -24.69 3.31
CA GLN A 49 2.47 -25.66 2.43
C GLN A 49 1.56 -26.15 1.29
N GLU A 50 0.31 -26.48 1.60
CA GLU A 50 -0.67 -26.94 0.62
C GLU A 50 -1.06 -25.81 -0.36
N GLN A 51 -1.23 -24.59 0.13
CA GLN A 51 -1.44 -23.42 -0.72
C GLN A 51 -0.27 -23.19 -1.68
N MET A 52 0.97 -23.34 -1.19
CA MET A 52 2.16 -23.18 -2.03
C MET A 52 2.25 -24.27 -3.11
N LYS A 53 1.85 -25.52 -2.79
CA LYS A 53 1.77 -26.61 -3.76
C LYS A 53 0.72 -26.32 -4.84
N LEU A 54 -0.46 -25.87 -4.43
CA LEU A 54 -1.54 -25.49 -5.33
C LEU A 54 -1.11 -24.39 -6.31
N TYR A 55 -0.46 -23.33 -5.81
CA TYR A 55 0.04 -22.26 -6.66
C TYR A 55 1.08 -22.72 -7.67
N LYS A 56 1.98 -23.64 -7.28
CA LYS A 56 2.94 -24.25 -8.19
C LYS A 56 2.27 -25.12 -9.27
N GLN A 57 1.25 -25.89 -8.91
CA GLN A 57 0.50 -26.71 -9.85
C GLN A 57 -0.31 -25.87 -10.85
N ALA A 58 -0.92 -24.78 -10.37
CA ALA A 58 -1.66 -23.84 -11.22
C ALA A 58 -0.76 -22.91 -12.05
N GLY A 59 0.55 -22.97 -11.86
CA GLY A 59 1.50 -22.08 -12.56
C GLY A 59 1.31 -20.61 -12.20
N VAL A 60 0.84 -20.31 -11.00
CA VAL A 60 0.58 -18.95 -10.50
C VAL A 60 1.60 -18.62 -9.42
N SER A 61 2.19 -17.43 -9.51
CA SER A 61 3.12 -16.98 -8.49
C SER A 61 2.37 -16.48 -7.25
N PRO A 62 2.68 -16.96 -6.03
CA PRO A 62 2.11 -16.45 -4.79
C PRO A 62 2.46 -14.98 -4.55
N LEU A 63 3.53 -14.50 -5.19
CA LEU A 63 3.96 -13.10 -5.14
C LEU A 63 3.13 -12.19 -6.05
N GLY A 64 2.20 -12.73 -6.86
CA GLY A 64 1.37 -11.93 -7.76
C GLY A 64 0.55 -10.85 -7.05
N GLY A 65 0.13 -11.09 -5.80
CA GLY A 65 -0.61 -10.12 -5.00
C GLY A 65 0.24 -8.98 -4.42
N CYS A 66 1.52 -9.22 -4.10
CA CYS A 66 2.43 -8.21 -3.54
C CYS A 66 3.40 -7.60 -4.57
N LEU A 67 3.45 -8.14 -5.79
CA LEU A 67 4.35 -7.67 -6.86
C LEU A 67 4.12 -6.19 -7.24
N PRO A 68 2.87 -5.67 -7.27
CA PRO A 68 2.65 -4.24 -7.45
C PRO A 68 3.41 -3.40 -6.43
N GLN A 69 3.39 -3.81 -5.16
CA GLN A 69 4.09 -3.11 -4.10
C GLN A 69 5.61 -3.15 -4.26
N LEU A 70 6.16 -4.29 -4.69
CA LEU A 70 7.60 -4.43 -4.95
C LEU A 70 8.07 -3.53 -6.11
N ILE A 71 7.28 -3.42 -7.17
CA ILE A 71 7.55 -2.52 -8.30
C ILE A 71 7.46 -1.07 -7.86
N GLN A 72 6.56 -0.76 -6.94
CA GLN A 72 6.37 0.58 -6.39
C GLN A 72 7.53 1.02 -5.49
N MET A 73 8.27 0.10 -4.83
CA MET A 73 9.34 0.44 -3.87
C MET A 73 10.47 1.31 -4.44
N PRO A 74 11.07 1.01 -5.61
CA PRO A 74 12.07 1.89 -6.20
C PRO A 74 11.54 3.29 -6.50
N ILE A 75 10.29 3.39 -6.94
CA ILE A 75 9.62 4.66 -7.21
C ILE A 75 9.41 5.43 -5.91
N LEU A 76 9.02 4.74 -4.84
CA LEU A 76 8.90 5.31 -3.50
C LEU A 76 10.22 5.98 -3.06
N PHE A 77 11.34 5.25 -3.15
CA PHE A 77 12.65 5.80 -2.77
C PHE A 77 13.06 7.00 -3.63
N ALA A 78 12.75 6.98 -4.92
CA ALA A 78 12.98 8.13 -5.80
C ALA A 78 12.13 9.34 -5.37
N MET A 79 10.85 9.12 -5.03
CA MET A 79 9.94 10.17 -4.61
C MET A 79 10.27 10.75 -3.23
N PHE A 80 10.80 9.95 -2.31
CA PHE A 80 11.31 10.44 -1.03
C PHE A 80 12.39 11.52 -1.16
N ARG A 81 13.20 11.41 -2.20
CA ARG A 81 14.25 12.41 -2.51
C ARG A 81 13.69 13.54 -3.36
N PHE A 82 12.81 13.22 -4.29
CA PHE A 82 12.30 14.16 -5.27
C PHE A 82 11.39 15.24 -4.64
N PHE A 83 10.37 14.85 -3.86
CA PHE A 83 9.38 15.80 -3.36
C PHE A 83 9.96 16.85 -2.40
N PRO A 84 10.76 16.51 -1.39
CA PRO A 84 11.38 17.54 -0.53
C PRO A 84 12.42 18.41 -1.25
N ALA A 85 13.07 17.87 -2.29
CA ALA A 85 14.09 18.59 -3.06
C ALA A 85 13.51 19.45 -4.18
N SER A 86 12.24 19.27 -4.54
CA SER A 86 11.60 19.98 -5.65
C SER A 86 11.29 21.42 -5.26
N ILE A 87 11.99 22.36 -5.88
CA ILE A 87 11.77 23.81 -5.69
C ILE A 87 10.39 24.22 -6.19
N GLU A 88 9.88 23.56 -7.23
CA GLU A 88 8.58 23.86 -7.83
C GLU A 88 7.39 23.57 -6.91
N LEU A 89 7.56 22.67 -5.95
CA LEU A 89 6.53 22.30 -4.97
C LEU A 89 6.61 23.11 -3.67
N ARG A 90 7.70 23.86 -3.52
CA ARG A 90 7.97 24.64 -2.32
C ARG A 90 7.05 25.85 -2.28
N GLN A 91 6.32 26.02 -1.16
CA GLN A 91 5.33 27.07 -0.93
C GLN A 91 4.11 27.01 -1.91
N GLU A 92 3.97 25.92 -2.67
CA GLU A 92 2.76 25.69 -3.46
C GLU A 92 1.65 25.12 -2.57
N LYS A 93 0.51 25.81 -2.59
CA LYS A 93 -0.66 25.44 -1.78
C LYS A 93 -1.55 24.47 -2.53
N LEU A 94 -2.02 23.47 -1.80
CA LEU A 94 -3.05 22.56 -2.29
C LEU A 94 -4.10 22.33 -1.18
N TRP A 95 -5.29 22.88 -1.39
CA TRP A 95 -6.41 22.84 -0.46
C TRP A 95 -6.02 23.42 0.91
N TRP A 96 -5.81 22.56 1.93
CA TRP A 96 -5.42 22.93 3.29
C TRP A 96 -3.91 22.90 3.54
N ALA A 97 -3.15 22.30 2.63
CA ALA A 97 -1.70 22.27 2.75
C ALA A 97 -1.09 23.56 2.22
N ASP A 98 -0.37 24.28 3.08
CA ASP A 98 0.30 25.53 2.71
C ASP A 98 1.61 25.32 1.94
N ASP A 99 2.22 24.15 2.09
CA ASP A 99 3.46 23.79 1.41
C ASP A 99 3.47 22.27 1.10
N LEU A 100 3.49 21.93 -0.18
CA LEU A 100 3.53 20.54 -0.63
C LEU A 100 4.89 19.86 -0.42
N SER A 101 5.95 20.63 -0.22
CA SER A 101 7.29 20.10 0.09
C SER A 101 7.47 19.76 1.57
N SER A 102 6.59 20.25 2.43
CA SER A 102 6.53 20.00 3.87
C SER A 102 5.33 19.11 4.21
N TYR A 103 5.19 18.75 5.48
CA TYR A 103 4.00 18.04 5.96
C TYR A 103 2.76 18.94 5.95
N ASP A 104 1.58 18.36 5.82
CA ASP A 104 0.32 19.06 6.04
C ASP A 104 -0.17 18.82 7.47
N SER A 105 -0.72 19.84 8.11
CA SER A 105 -1.35 19.73 9.42
C SER A 105 -2.75 20.32 9.36
N ILE A 106 -3.74 19.53 9.77
CA ILE A 106 -5.11 20.01 10.04
C ILE A 106 -5.37 20.17 11.53
N PHE A 107 -4.57 19.52 12.35
CA PHE A 107 -4.69 19.57 13.79
C PHE A 107 -3.33 19.36 14.44
N ASP A 108 -2.88 20.34 15.21
CA ASP A 108 -1.67 20.26 16.02
C ASP A 108 -2.05 19.94 17.46
N PHE A 109 -1.32 19.02 18.11
CA PHE A 109 -1.58 18.65 19.49
C PHE A 109 -1.20 19.79 20.44
N PRO A 110 -2.11 20.18 21.36
CA PRO A 110 -1.82 21.24 22.32
C PRO A 110 -0.71 20.83 23.30
N ASN A 111 0.01 21.84 23.82
CA ASN A 111 1.03 21.69 24.88
C ASN A 111 2.29 20.88 24.50
N GLY A 112 2.64 20.76 23.20
CA GLY A 112 3.84 20.03 22.81
C GLY A 112 3.76 18.52 23.08
N PHE A 113 2.55 17.95 23.09
CA PHE A 113 2.36 16.53 23.23
C PHE A 113 2.73 15.84 21.92
N GLU A 114 3.79 15.05 21.95
CA GLU A 114 4.26 14.25 20.79
C GLU A 114 3.92 12.78 21.01
N ILE A 115 3.29 12.16 20.03
CA ILE A 115 3.06 10.71 20.04
C ILE A 115 4.31 10.05 19.43
N PRO A 116 4.98 9.12 20.15
CA PRO A 116 6.12 8.40 19.61
C PRO A 116 5.80 7.76 18.25
N PHE A 117 6.66 7.98 17.25
CA PHE A 117 6.52 7.53 15.85
C PHE A 117 5.44 8.25 15.01
N TYR A 118 4.55 9.02 15.61
CA TYR A 118 3.50 9.72 14.89
C TYR A 118 3.81 11.20 14.71
N GLY A 119 4.26 11.86 15.78
CA GLY A 119 4.58 13.28 15.80
C GLY A 119 3.59 14.12 16.62
N ASP A 120 3.61 15.41 16.41
CA ASP A 120 2.87 16.43 17.14
C ASP A 120 1.63 16.97 16.38
N HIS A 121 1.40 16.46 15.17
CA HIS A 121 0.34 16.92 14.27
C HIS A 121 -0.37 15.78 13.56
N VAL A 122 -1.49 16.09 12.92
CA VAL A 122 -2.28 15.15 12.12
C VAL A 122 -2.30 15.61 10.67
N SER A 123 -1.69 14.81 9.80
CA SER A 123 -1.73 14.99 8.34
C SER A 123 -2.98 14.36 7.74
N LEU A 124 -3.81 15.15 7.07
CA LEU A 124 -5.01 14.66 6.40
C LEU A 124 -4.67 13.85 5.14
N PHE A 125 -3.67 14.26 4.37
CA PHE A 125 -3.25 13.50 3.19
C PHE A 125 -2.75 12.10 3.58
N THR A 126 -2.03 11.98 4.70
CA THR A 126 -1.56 10.69 5.21
C THR A 126 -2.72 9.82 5.70
N LEU A 127 -3.72 10.41 6.35
CA LEU A 127 -4.95 9.69 6.73
C LEU A 127 -5.72 9.18 5.50
N MET A 128 -5.91 10.02 4.49
CA MET A 128 -6.57 9.64 3.23
C MET A 128 -5.81 8.51 2.53
N MET A 129 -4.48 8.63 2.43
CA MET A 129 -3.60 7.59 1.88
C MET A 129 -3.78 6.26 2.63
N THR A 130 -3.77 6.31 3.95
CA THR A 130 -3.90 5.11 4.80
C THR A 130 -5.28 4.46 4.65
N CYS A 131 -6.35 5.25 4.66
CA CYS A 131 -7.71 4.74 4.46
C CYS A 131 -7.86 4.03 3.11
N VAL A 132 -7.40 4.66 2.03
CA VAL A 132 -7.46 4.07 0.69
C VAL A 132 -6.59 2.82 0.60
N THR A 133 -5.40 2.82 1.21
CA THR A 133 -4.51 1.65 1.23
C THR A 133 -5.14 0.48 2.00
N ILE A 134 -5.80 0.73 3.12
CA ILE A 134 -6.53 -0.30 3.89
C ILE A 134 -7.70 -0.84 3.06
N LEU A 135 -8.50 0.03 2.42
CA LEU A 135 -9.60 -0.38 1.55
C LEU A 135 -9.10 -1.22 0.38
N PHE A 136 -8.04 -0.79 -0.29
CA PHE A 136 -7.40 -1.54 -1.37
C PHE A 136 -6.91 -2.90 -0.90
N THR A 137 -6.24 -2.96 0.26
CA THR A 137 -5.76 -4.20 0.87
C THR A 137 -6.93 -5.14 1.20
N TYR A 138 -8.01 -4.60 1.76
CA TYR A 138 -9.22 -5.36 2.07
C TYR A 138 -9.85 -5.96 0.80
N MET A 139 -10.07 -5.16 -0.24
CA MET A 139 -10.63 -5.61 -1.51
C MET A 139 -9.73 -6.65 -2.20
N ASN A 140 -8.42 -6.43 -2.17
CA ASN A 140 -7.46 -7.34 -2.76
C ASN A 140 -7.36 -8.66 -1.99
N SER A 141 -7.41 -8.61 -0.66
CA SER A 141 -7.44 -9.79 0.20
C SER A 141 -8.68 -10.65 -0.04
N GLN A 142 -9.85 -10.03 -0.26
CA GLN A 142 -11.09 -10.74 -0.62
C GLN A 142 -10.97 -11.47 -1.96
N ASN A 143 -10.21 -10.90 -2.89
CA ASN A 143 -10.10 -11.40 -4.26
C ASN A 143 -8.98 -12.45 -4.45
N SER A 144 -7.92 -12.41 -3.65
CA SER A 144 -6.69 -13.21 -3.87
C SER A 144 -6.62 -14.49 -3.01
N GLY A 145 -7.75 -14.92 -2.41
CA GLY A 145 -7.72 -16.00 -1.43
C GLY A 145 -6.99 -15.54 -0.16
N GLN A 146 -7.66 -15.54 0.96
CA GLN A 146 -7.10 -15.02 2.21
C GLN A 146 -5.78 -15.72 2.55
N MET A 147 -4.70 -14.97 2.61
CA MET A 147 -3.44 -15.45 3.19
C MET A 147 -3.71 -15.93 4.63
N VAL A 148 -3.23 -17.13 4.95
CA VAL A 148 -3.40 -17.73 6.27
C VAL A 148 -2.22 -17.34 7.16
N GLY A 149 -2.50 -17.08 8.43
CA GLY A 149 -1.48 -16.89 9.45
C GLY A 149 -0.92 -15.47 9.58
N PRO A 150 0.32 -15.32 10.05
CA PRO A 150 0.91 -14.04 10.44
C PRO A 150 1.03 -13.05 9.27
N MET A 151 1.07 -13.54 8.03
CA MET A 151 1.15 -12.69 6.84
C MET A 151 -0.08 -11.78 6.69
N LYS A 152 -1.26 -12.25 7.10
CA LYS A 152 -2.48 -11.43 7.10
C LYS A 152 -2.34 -10.24 8.07
N THR A 153 -1.80 -10.49 9.26
CA THR A 153 -1.58 -9.43 10.27
C THR A 153 -0.60 -8.38 9.73
N VAL A 154 0.50 -8.81 9.11
CA VAL A 154 1.48 -7.89 8.51
C VAL A 154 0.85 -7.00 7.45
N MET A 155 -0.02 -7.54 6.59
CA MET A 155 -0.69 -6.76 5.53
C MET A 155 -1.58 -5.63 6.08
N TYR A 156 -2.18 -5.78 7.25
CA TYR A 156 -3.03 -4.74 7.86
C TYR A 156 -2.25 -3.81 8.81
N VAL A 157 -1.21 -4.33 9.47
CA VAL A 157 -0.39 -3.52 10.37
C VAL A 157 0.54 -2.59 9.58
N MET A 158 1.04 -3.01 8.42
CA MET A 158 1.96 -2.22 7.60
C MET A 158 1.40 -0.84 7.20
N PRO A 159 0.17 -0.69 6.69
CA PRO A 159 -0.41 0.63 6.40
C PRO A 159 -0.52 1.53 7.63
N ILE A 160 -0.82 0.95 8.79
CA ILE A 160 -0.91 1.70 10.06
C ILE A 160 0.48 2.18 10.50
N MET A 161 1.51 1.35 10.35
CA MET A 161 2.89 1.73 10.62
C MET A 161 3.35 2.85 9.67
N PHE A 162 2.95 2.78 8.40
CA PHE A 162 3.22 3.82 7.43
C PHE A 162 2.50 5.14 7.74
N LEU A 163 1.32 5.09 8.37
CA LEU A 163 0.64 6.30 8.85
C LEU A 163 1.58 7.14 9.74
N GLY A 164 2.21 6.53 10.75
CA GLY A 164 3.14 7.24 11.62
C GLY A 164 4.38 7.72 10.88
N PHE A 165 4.93 6.88 10.00
CA PHE A 165 6.13 7.24 9.27
C PHE A 165 5.91 8.39 8.26
N PHE A 166 4.82 8.36 7.49
CA PHE A 166 4.54 9.36 6.47
C PHE A 166 3.96 10.66 7.03
N ASN A 167 3.47 10.67 8.28
CA ASN A 167 2.90 11.85 8.89
C ASN A 167 3.87 13.05 8.91
N ASN A 168 5.16 12.79 9.11
CA ASN A 168 6.22 13.80 9.16
C ASN A 168 6.89 14.05 7.80
N TYR A 169 6.36 13.50 6.71
CA TYR A 169 6.93 13.66 5.37
C TYR A 169 6.15 14.66 4.52
N ALA A 170 6.74 15.02 3.36
CA ALA A 170 6.14 15.95 2.43
C ALA A 170 4.71 15.54 2.02
N ALA A 171 3.78 16.46 2.15
CA ALA A 171 2.36 16.30 1.79
C ALA A 171 2.17 15.81 0.35
N ALA A 172 3.03 16.27 -0.57
CA ALA A 172 3.05 15.82 -1.95
C ALA A 172 3.27 14.31 -2.09
N LEU A 173 4.07 13.69 -1.21
CA LEU A 173 4.32 12.25 -1.23
C LEU A 173 3.07 11.46 -0.83
N SER A 174 2.42 11.84 0.26
CA SER A 174 1.17 11.23 0.74
C SER A 174 0.05 11.39 -0.28
N PHE A 175 -0.04 12.56 -0.91
CA PHE A 175 -0.99 12.83 -1.99
C PHE A 175 -0.70 12.00 -3.26
N TYR A 176 0.56 11.86 -3.66
CA TYR A 176 0.96 10.97 -4.75
C TYR A 176 0.53 9.52 -4.48
N TYR A 177 0.79 9.02 -3.27
CA TYR A 177 0.38 7.66 -2.88
C TYR A 177 -1.12 7.47 -2.85
N PHE A 178 -1.85 8.44 -2.34
CA PHE A 178 -3.31 8.45 -2.39
C PHE A 178 -3.81 8.31 -3.83
N LEU A 179 -3.35 9.16 -4.75
CA LEU A 179 -3.71 9.11 -6.16
C LEU A 179 -3.25 7.82 -6.86
N SER A 180 -2.09 7.30 -6.47
CA SER A 180 -1.55 6.07 -7.06
C SER A 180 -2.32 4.82 -6.61
N THR A 181 -2.96 4.85 -5.45
CA THR A 181 -3.72 3.72 -4.92
C THR A 181 -5.19 3.75 -5.34
N CYS A 182 -5.75 4.94 -5.59
CA CYS A 182 -7.07 5.10 -6.21
C CYS A 182 -7.08 4.64 -7.67
#